data_22102d5a04ae9e5f7d7ebcfc005cd9b1
#
_entry.id   22102d5a04ae9e5f7d7ebcfc005cd9b1
#
_cell.length_a   1.000
_cell.length_b   1.000
_cell.length_c   1.000
_cell.angle_alpha   90.00
_cell.angle_beta   90.00
_cell.angle_gamma   90.00
#
_symmetry.space_group_name_H-M   'P 1'
#
loop_
_entity.id
_entity.type
_entity.pdbx_description
1 polymer ?
#
loop_
_entity_poly.entity_id
_entity_poly.type
_entity_poly.pdbx_seq_one_letter_code
_entity_poly.pdbx_strand_id
1 'polypeptide(L)'
;AIVRQLVALGYTVNGWSRSAHAVDGMAMFTGPAAFDDFLAVTDVLICVLPLTDATRGILGRRTFGGLPRGAAIVNCGRGEHLVANDLLGALDSGQLRGAVLDVFAQEPLPADDPLWRAPGVVVTPHMATMASSAVVAEQVAHNVRRLVAGEPLAHVVDMGRGY
;
A
#
# COMPACT_ATOMS: atom_id res chain seq x y z
N ALA A 1 8.64 -7.28 6.02
CA ALA A 1 7.81 -8.33 6.64
C ALA A 1 6.95 -9.04 5.59
N ILE A 2 6.08 -8.35 4.83
CA ILE A 2 5.13 -8.92 3.85
C ILE A 2 5.84 -9.83 2.83
N VAL A 3 6.90 -9.35 2.16
CA VAL A 3 7.64 -10.10 1.13
C VAL A 3 8.08 -11.48 1.64
N ARG A 4 8.74 -11.54 2.80
CA ARG A 4 9.22 -12.81 3.36
C ARG A 4 8.08 -13.82 3.61
N GLN A 5 6.92 -13.34 4.05
CA GLN A 5 5.76 -14.21 4.30
C GLN A 5 5.17 -14.73 2.98
N LEU A 6 5.03 -13.88 1.98
CA LEU A 6 4.49 -14.27 0.67
C LEU A 6 5.42 -15.24 -0.04
N VAL A 7 6.74 -15.00 -0.02
CA VAL A 7 7.74 -15.92 -0.59
C VAL A 7 7.71 -17.27 0.14
N ALA A 8 7.60 -17.28 1.48
CA ALA A 8 7.49 -18.51 2.24
C ALA A 8 6.21 -19.32 1.94
N LEU A 9 5.16 -18.65 1.47
CA LEU A 9 3.93 -19.28 0.99
C LEU A 9 3.99 -19.70 -0.50
N GLY A 10 5.13 -19.48 -1.17
CA GLY A 10 5.35 -19.91 -2.55
C GLY A 10 4.88 -18.88 -3.61
N TYR A 11 4.54 -17.66 -3.22
CA TYR A 11 4.20 -16.61 -4.19
C TYR A 11 5.43 -15.99 -4.83
N THR A 12 5.35 -15.71 -6.13
CA THR A 12 6.29 -14.80 -6.81
C THR A 12 5.96 -13.37 -6.40
N VAL A 13 6.94 -12.66 -5.86
CA VAL A 13 6.75 -11.29 -5.38
C VAL A 13 7.55 -10.32 -6.23
N ASN A 14 6.87 -9.33 -6.78
CA ASN A 14 7.45 -8.18 -7.47
C ASN A 14 7.21 -6.92 -6.64
N GLY A 15 8.12 -5.96 -6.73
CA GLY A 15 7.96 -4.68 -6.07
C GLY A 15 8.19 -3.53 -7.03
N TRP A 16 7.50 -2.42 -6.76
CA TRP A 16 7.73 -1.16 -7.44
C TRP A 16 8.04 -0.06 -6.43
N SER A 17 9.00 0.78 -6.77
CA SER A 17 9.34 1.96 -5.98
C SER A 17 9.92 3.08 -6.84
N ARG A 18 9.87 4.30 -6.33
CA ARG A 18 10.42 5.48 -7.01
C ARG A 18 11.94 5.40 -7.20
N SER A 19 12.66 4.92 -6.20
CA SER A 19 14.12 4.83 -6.17
C SER A 19 14.59 3.38 -6.10
N ALA A 20 15.72 3.08 -6.73
CA ALA A 20 16.30 1.75 -6.72
C ALA A 20 16.71 1.32 -5.32
N HIS A 21 16.29 0.13 -4.93
CA HIS A 21 16.79 -0.60 -3.77
C HIS A 21 16.57 -2.09 -3.99
N ALA A 22 17.39 -2.91 -3.37
CA ALA A 22 17.23 -4.35 -3.43
C ALA A 22 16.42 -4.85 -2.22
N VAL A 23 15.56 -5.82 -2.46
CA VAL A 23 14.86 -6.56 -1.41
C VAL A 23 14.99 -8.05 -1.71
N ASP A 24 15.50 -8.81 -0.75
CA ASP A 24 15.70 -10.26 -0.93
C ASP A 24 14.37 -10.98 -1.22
N GLY A 25 14.39 -11.83 -2.22
CA GLY A 25 13.23 -12.61 -2.64
C GLY A 25 12.20 -11.87 -3.50
N MET A 26 12.53 -10.67 -4.01
CA MET A 26 11.63 -9.86 -4.80
C MET A 26 12.34 -9.24 -6.02
N ALA A 27 11.75 -9.33 -7.21
CA ALA A 27 12.18 -8.55 -8.36
C ALA A 27 11.68 -7.10 -8.23
N MET A 28 12.58 -6.13 -8.48
CA MET A 28 12.27 -4.70 -8.32
C MET A 28 12.13 -3.98 -9.65
N PHE A 29 11.02 -3.32 -9.82
CA PHE A 29 10.75 -2.34 -10.85
C PHE A 29 10.99 -0.94 -10.28
N THR A 30 11.73 -0.09 -10.97
CA THR A 30 12.17 1.19 -10.41
C THR A 30 11.78 2.36 -11.30
N GLY A 31 11.22 3.38 -10.67
CA GLY A 31 10.86 4.64 -11.31
C GLY A 31 9.54 4.61 -12.06
N PRO A 32 9.07 5.79 -12.53
CA PRO A 32 7.80 5.90 -13.21
C PRO A 32 7.69 5.12 -14.51
N ALA A 33 8.81 5.01 -15.26
CA ALA A 33 8.84 4.31 -16.57
C ALA A 33 8.62 2.80 -16.44
N ALA A 34 9.00 2.18 -15.31
CA ALA A 34 8.82 0.75 -15.06
C ALA A 34 7.47 0.40 -14.41
N PHE A 35 6.60 1.39 -14.19
CA PHE A 35 5.34 1.15 -13.48
C PHE A 35 4.36 0.31 -14.29
N ASP A 36 4.24 0.58 -15.58
CA ASP A 36 3.31 -0.14 -16.46
C ASP A 36 3.78 -1.60 -16.66
N ASP A 37 5.10 -1.84 -16.77
CA ASP A 37 5.67 -3.20 -16.82
C ASP A 37 5.44 -3.97 -15.51
N PHE A 38 5.54 -3.29 -14.36
CA PHE A 38 5.23 -3.86 -13.06
C PHE A 38 3.76 -4.26 -12.96
N LEU A 39 2.84 -3.40 -13.41
CA LEU A 39 1.40 -3.68 -13.39
C LEU A 39 1.06 -4.88 -14.26
N ALA A 40 1.65 -4.98 -15.46
CA ALA A 40 1.34 -6.04 -16.43
C ALA A 40 1.61 -7.46 -15.91
N VAL A 41 2.48 -7.61 -14.90
CA VAL A 41 2.87 -8.91 -14.29
C VAL A 41 2.33 -9.08 -12.88
N THR A 42 1.35 -8.26 -12.47
CA THR A 42 0.84 -8.22 -11.07
C THR A 42 -0.60 -8.73 -11.00
N ASP A 43 -0.83 -9.94 -10.48
CA ASP A 43 -2.16 -10.51 -10.27
C ASP A 43 -2.84 -10.00 -8.99
N VAL A 44 -2.06 -9.62 -7.98
CA VAL A 44 -2.53 -9.02 -6.73
C VAL A 44 -1.66 -7.81 -6.40
N LEU A 45 -2.23 -6.62 -6.50
CA LEU A 45 -1.54 -5.37 -6.21
C LEU A 45 -1.74 -4.97 -4.74
N ILE A 46 -0.66 -4.93 -3.95
CA ILE A 46 -0.68 -4.50 -2.56
C ILE A 46 -0.09 -3.10 -2.46
N CYS A 47 -0.89 -2.12 -2.06
CA CYS A 47 -0.43 -0.75 -1.82
C CYS A 47 -0.06 -0.56 -0.35
N VAL A 48 1.21 -0.21 -0.12
CA VAL A 48 1.79 0.19 1.17
C VAL A 48 2.63 1.47 1.02
N LEU A 49 2.33 2.26 0.00
CA LEU A 49 3.04 3.51 -0.29
C LEU A 49 2.77 4.57 0.79
N PRO A 50 3.70 5.48 1.04
CA PRO A 50 3.40 6.71 1.76
C PRO A 50 2.47 7.60 0.92
N LEU A 51 1.57 8.33 1.56
CA LEU A 51 0.71 9.30 0.88
C LEU A 51 1.51 10.57 0.58
N THR A 52 1.61 10.89 -0.69
CA THR A 52 2.24 12.10 -1.23
C THR A 52 1.39 12.59 -2.39
N ASP A 53 1.65 13.81 -2.90
CA ASP A 53 0.95 14.31 -4.09
C ASP A 53 1.13 13.38 -5.30
N ALA A 54 2.28 12.72 -5.42
CA ALA A 54 2.56 11.78 -6.50
C ALA A 54 1.86 10.42 -6.35
N THR A 55 1.42 10.05 -5.15
CA THR A 55 0.77 8.76 -4.87
C THR A 55 -0.71 8.89 -4.58
N ARG A 56 -1.22 10.12 -4.44
CA ARG A 56 -2.66 10.39 -4.31
C ARG A 56 -3.40 9.91 -5.56
N GLY A 57 -4.44 9.10 -5.38
CA GLY A 57 -5.23 8.54 -6.49
C GLY A 57 -4.47 7.53 -7.36
N ILE A 58 -3.33 7.02 -6.91
CA ILE A 58 -2.54 6.04 -7.67
C ILE A 58 -3.33 4.74 -7.94
N LEU A 59 -4.22 4.33 -7.05
CA LEU A 59 -5.16 3.23 -7.24
C LEU A 59 -6.42 3.74 -7.95
N GLY A 60 -6.30 4.04 -9.23
CA GLY A 60 -7.35 4.57 -10.08
C GLY A 60 -7.38 3.85 -11.43
N ARG A 61 -8.15 4.37 -12.37
CA ARG A 61 -8.44 3.79 -13.69
C ARG A 61 -7.19 3.35 -14.46
N ARG A 62 -6.13 4.17 -14.47
CA ARG A 62 -4.87 3.85 -15.16
C ARG A 62 -4.23 2.60 -14.57
N THR A 63 -4.10 2.56 -13.25
CA THR A 63 -3.50 1.44 -12.54
C THR A 63 -4.32 0.17 -12.73
N PHE A 64 -5.63 0.25 -12.56
CA PHE A 64 -6.50 -0.93 -12.75
C PHE A 64 -6.48 -1.44 -14.18
N GLY A 65 -6.46 -0.54 -15.17
CA GLY A 65 -6.37 -0.91 -16.60
C GLY A 65 -5.02 -1.50 -17.01
N GLY A 66 -3.94 -1.24 -16.26
CA GLY A 66 -2.61 -1.82 -16.49
C GLY A 66 -2.43 -3.22 -15.87
N LEU A 67 -3.31 -3.62 -14.93
CA LEU A 67 -3.29 -4.95 -14.34
C LEU A 67 -3.88 -6.00 -15.30
N PRO A 68 -3.47 -7.29 -15.19
CA PRO A 68 -4.16 -8.38 -15.85
C PRO A 68 -5.65 -8.41 -15.50
N ARG A 69 -6.49 -8.79 -16.47
CA ARG A 69 -7.93 -8.92 -16.22
C ARG A 69 -8.19 -9.95 -15.11
N GLY A 70 -9.05 -9.60 -14.17
CA GLY A 70 -9.32 -10.42 -12.99
C GLY A 70 -8.27 -10.31 -11.89
N ALA A 71 -7.39 -9.31 -11.94
CA ALA A 71 -6.49 -8.99 -10.83
C ALA A 71 -7.27 -8.58 -9.57
N ALA A 72 -6.59 -8.54 -8.43
CA ALA A 72 -7.14 -8.04 -7.18
C ALA A 72 -6.26 -6.91 -6.61
N ILE A 73 -6.83 -6.07 -5.74
CA ILE A 73 -6.07 -5.05 -5.04
C ILE A 73 -6.20 -5.21 -3.52
N VAL A 74 -5.17 -4.77 -2.81
CA VAL A 74 -5.14 -4.63 -1.35
C VAL A 74 -4.62 -3.23 -1.03
N ASN A 75 -5.41 -2.40 -0.35
CA ASN A 75 -4.95 -1.09 0.09
C ASN A 75 -4.77 -1.07 1.61
N CYS A 76 -3.50 -1.09 2.04
CA CYS A 76 -3.06 -0.91 3.43
C CYS A 76 -2.20 0.36 3.58
N GLY A 77 -2.22 1.25 2.61
CA GLY A 77 -1.51 2.52 2.65
C GLY A 77 -2.32 3.63 3.33
N ARG A 78 -2.99 4.45 2.52
CA ARG A 78 -3.95 5.48 2.96
C ARG A 78 -5.16 5.48 2.03
N GLY A 79 -6.30 5.92 2.53
CA GLY A 79 -7.54 5.92 1.76
C GLY A 79 -7.49 6.77 0.51
N GLU A 80 -6.77 7.88 0.55
CA GLU A 80 -6.61 8.81 -0.57
C GLU A 80 -5.74 8.25 -1.71
N HIS A 81 -5.10 7.09 -1.55
CA HIS A 81 -4.52 6.38 -2.67
C HIS A 81 -5.59 5.88 -3.64
N LEU A 82 -6.81 5.61 -3.15
CA LEU A 82 -7.89 5.00 -3.91
C LEU A 82 -8.83 6.04 -4.52
N VAL A 83 -9.15 5.86 -5.80
CA VAL A 83 -10.29 6.50 -6.47
C VAL A 83 -11.47 5.53 -6.44
N ALA A 84 -12.37 5.69 -5.46
CA ALA A 84 -13.44 4.73 -5.18
C ALA A 84 -14.36 4.45 -6.39
N ASN A 85 -14.74 5.48 -7.14
CA ASN A 85 -15.57 5.31 -8.34
C ASN A 85 -14.88 4.50 -9.45
N ASP A 86 -13.55 4.64 -9.59
CA ASP A 86 -12.79 3.84 -10.55
C ASP A 86 -12.70 2.38 -10.13
N LEU A 87 -12.59 2.11 -8.80
CA LEU A 87 -12.64 0.76 -8.26
C LEU A 87 -13.99 0.09 -8.54
N LEU A 88 -15.09 0.77 -8.23
CA LEU A 88 -16.45 0.24 -8.48
C LEU A 88 -16.64 -0.10 -9.95
N GLY A 89 -16.23 0.77 -10.87
CA GLY A 89 -16.28 0.50 -12.31
C GLY A 89 -15.37 -0.66 -12.75
N ALA A 90 -14.21 -0.82 -12.14
CA ALA A 90 -13.29 -1.92 -12.44
C ALA A 90 -13.82 -3.28 -11.95
N LEU A 91 -14.52 -3.31 -10.81
CA LEU A 91 -15.20 -4.50 -10.30
C LEU A 91 -16.40 -4.88 -11.18
N ASP A 92 -17.24 -3.92 -11.53
CA ASP A 92 -18.44 -4.13 -12.37
C ASP A 92 -18.07 -4.67 -13.77
N SER A 93 -17.01 -4.16 -14.38
CA SER A 93 -16.52 -4.63 -15.68
C SER A 93 -15.76 -5.97 -15.62
N GLY A 94 -15.45 -6.48 -14.43
CA GLY A 94 -14.62 -7.66 -14.22
C GLY A 94 -13.14 -7.43 -14.56
N GLN A 95 -12.69 -6.17 -14.66
CA GLN A 95 -11.27 -5.83 -14.73
C GLN A 95 -10.57 -6.23 -13.45
N LEU A 96 -11.21 -6.00 -12.32
CA LEU A 96 -10.80 -6.52 -11.02
C LEU A 96 -11.80 -7.58 -10.53
N ARG A 97 -11.29 -8.65 -9.90
CA ARG A 97 -12.13 -9.69 -9.25
C ARG A 97 -12.47 -9.34 -7.80
N GLY A 98 -11.74 -8.41 -7.18
CA GLY A 98 -11.96 -8.03 -5.79
C GLY A 98 -10.98 -7.03 -5.25
N ALA A 99 -11.31 -6.50 -4.09
CA ALA A 99 -10.48 -5.55 -3.34
C ALA A 99 -10.54 -5.82 -1.83
N VAL A 100 -9.41 -5.69 -1.14
CA VAL A 100 -9.34 -5.62 0.32
C VAL A 100 -8.92 -4.20 0.68
N LEU A 101 -9.74 -3.50 1.44
CA LEU A 101 -9.55 -2.10 1.82
C LEU A 101 -9.48 -1.99 3.34
N ASP A 102 -8.30 -1.63 3.84
CA ASP A 102 -8.07 -1.43 5.27
C ASP A 102 -8.14 0.06 5.65
N VAL A 103 -8.13 0.95 4.65
CA VAL A 103 -8.07 2.41 4.83
C VAL A 103 -9.00 3.13 3.86
N PHE A 104 -9.56 4.27 4.30
CA PHE A 104 -10.55 5.05 3.57
C PHE A 104 -10.23 6.54 3.62
N ALA A 105 -10.64 7.30 2.59
CA ALA A 105 -10.42 8.74 2.54
C ALA A 105 -11.20 9.48 3.65
N GLN A 106 -12.31 8.89 4.10
CA GLN A 106 -13.04 9.31 5.30
C GLN A 106 -13.12 8.12 6.26
N GLU A 107 -12.61 8.30 7.46
CA GLU A 107 -12.66 7.29 8.52
C GLU A 107 -13.36 7.85 9.77
N PRO A 108 -14.31 7.12 10.35
CA PRO A 108 -14.87 5.84 9.89
C PRO A 108 -15.56 5.93 8.54
N LEU A 109 -15.52 4.83 7.75
CA LEU A 109 -16.24 4.76 6.47
C LEU A 109 -17.74 4.99 6.72
N PRO A 110 -18.38 5.97 6.01
CA PRO A 110 -19.80 6.25 6.18
C PRO A 110 -20.68 5.01 6.00
N ALA A 111 -21.73 4.89 6.79
CA ALA A 111 -22.59 3.71 6.81
C ALA A 111 -23.34 3.47 5.47
N ASP A 112 -23.53 4.51 4.70
CA ASP A 112 -24.18 4.51 3.38
C ASP A 112 -23.19 4.44 2.21
N ASP A 113 -21.87 4.37 2.48
CA ASP A 113 -20.85 4.28 1.43
C ASP A 113 -21.06 3.02 0.57
N PRO A 114 -21.03 3.15 -0.77
CA PRO A 114 -21.26 2.04 -1.69
C PRO A 114 -20.23 0.90 -1.55
N LEU A 115 -19.04 1.17 -1.03
CA LEU A 115 -17.99 0.15 -0.81
C LEU A 115 -18.45 -0.97 0.15
N TRP A 116 -19.37 -0.68 1.10
CA TRP A 116 -19.93 -1.70 1.99
C TRP A 116 -20.70 -2.81 1.26
N ARG A 117 -21.28 -2.49 0.11
CA ARG A 117 -22.17 -3.37 -0.64
C ARG A 117 -21.58 -3.81 -1.97
N ALA A 118 -20.42 -3.31 -2.35
CA ALA A 118 -19.77 -3.63 -3.62
C ALA A 118 -19.35 -5.11 -3.63
N PRO A 119 -19.81 -5.92 -4.61
CA PRO A 119 -19.40 -7.30 -4.71
C PRO A 119 -17.87 -7.42 -4.85
N GLY A 120 -17.27 -8.36 -4.09
CA GLY A 120 -15.83 -8.59 -4.12
C GLY A 120 -15.01 -7.61 -3.28
N VAL A 121 -15.64 -6.66 -2.57
CA VAL A 121 -14.95 -5.78 -1.62
C VAL A 121 -14.99 -6.36 -0.20
N VAL A 122 -13.81 -6.42 0.43
CA VAL A 122 -13.64 -6.73 1.85
C VAL A 122 -13.13 -5.48 2.54
N VAL A 123 -13.83 -5.05 3.58
CA VAL A 123 -13.50 -3.88 4.40
C VAL A 123 -12.92 -4.36 5.74
N THR A 124 -11.78 -3.79 6.15
CA THR A 124 -11.21 -3.98 7.49
C THR A 124 -10.98 -2.62 8.17
N PRO A 125 -11.01 -2.55 9.53
CA PRO A 125 -11.08 -1.28 10.26
C PRO A 125 -9.70 -0.69 10.56
N HIS A 126 -8.89 -0.40 9.54
CA HIS A 126 -7.55 0.20 9.66
C HIS A 126 -6.65 -0.54 10.67
N MET A 127 -6.53 -1.85 10.49
CA MET A 127 -5.84 -2.75 11.42
C MET A 127 -4.62 -3.47 10.84
N ALA A 128 -4.28 -3.24 9.57
CA ALA A 128 -3.20 -3.94 8.87
C ALA A 128 -1.81 -3.70 9.47
N THR A 129 -1.63 -2.60 10.20
CA THR A 129 -0.37 -2.25 10.88
C THR A 129 -0.62 -1.87 12.34
N MET A 130 -0.74 -2.86 13.19
CA MET A 130 -0.75 -2.62 14.64
C MET A 130 0.64 -2.91 15.21
N ALA A 131 1.42 -1.85 15.45
CA ALA A 131 2.65 -1.99 16.24
C ALA A 131 2.28 -2.26 17.70
N SER A 132 2.89 -3.26 18.33
CA SER A 132 2.69 -3.48 19.76
C SER A 132 3.24 -2.32 20.57
N SER A 133 2.59 -1.99 21.69
CA SER A 133 3.05 -0.92 22.60
C SER A 133 4.51 -1.10 23.02
N ALA A 134 4.98 -2.35 23.16
CA ALA A 134 6.35 -2.67 23.50
C ALA A 134 7.34 -2.21 22.42
N VAL A 135 7.03 -2.49 21.14
CA VAL A 135 7.87 -2.05 19.99
C VAL A 135 7.92 -0.52 19.91
N VAL A 136 6.78 0.14 20.10
CA VAL A 136 6.72 1.61 20.10
C VAL A 136 7.56 2.18 21.27
N ALA A 137 7.40 1.65 22.47
CA ALA A 137 8.15 2.08 23.65
C ALA A 137 9.66 1.89 23.47
N GLU A 138 10.08 0.77 22.86
CA GLU A 138 11.49 0.51 22.57
C GLU A 138 12.07 1.52 21.59
N GLN A 139 11.36 1.84 20.50
CA GLN A 139 11.78 2.84 19.52
C GLN A 139 11.88 4.24 20.14
N VAL A 140 10.89 4.63 20.96
CA VAL A 140 10.92 5.91 21.69
C VAL A 140 12.12 5.94 22.62
N ALA A 141 12.32 4.93 23.46
CA ALA A 141 13.45 4.85 24.38
C ALA A 141 14.81 4.86 23.65
N HIS A 142 14.89 4.22 22.48
CA HIS A 142 16.08 4.26 21.63
C HIS A 142 16.37 5.70 21.18
N ASN A 143 15.39 6.41 20.64
CA ASN A 143 15.57 7.79 20.20
C ASN A 143 15.86 8.77 21.35
N VAL A 144 15.26 8.57 22.53
CA VAL A 144 15.60 9.37 23.71
C VAL A 144 17.07 9.19 24.10
N ARG A 145 17.59 7.96 24.11
CA ARG A 145 19.01 7.70 24.37
C ARG A 145 19.92 8.38 23.35
N ARG A 146 19.60 8.30 22.06
CA ARG A 146 20.35 8.97 21.00
C ARG A 146 20.36 10.49 21.17
N LEU A 147 19.19 11.07 21.47
CA LEU A 147 19.06 12.50 21.72
C LEU A 147 19.94 12.96 22.88
N VAL A 148 19.94 12.23 24.00
CA VAL A 148 20.76 12.53 25.18
C VAL A 148 22.27 12.39 24.87
N ALA A 149 22.63 11.44 24.00
CA ALA A 149 24.00 11.23 23.55
C ALA A 149 24.49 12.23 22.48
N GLY A 150 23.59 13.11 21.98
CA GLY A 150 23.90 14.02 20.87
C GLY A 150 24.03 13.32 19.52
N GLU A 151 23.48 12.11 19.40
CA GLU A 151 23.49 11.34 18.16
C GLU A 151 22.28 11.67 17.27
N PRO A 152 22.38 11.48 15.93
CA PRO A 152 21.25 11.63 15.03
C PRO A 152 20.10 10.69 15.42
N LEU A 153 18.86 11.14 15.35
CA LEU A 153 17.69 10.32 15.62
C LEU A 153 17.50 9.27 14.51
N ALA A 154 16.96 8.10 14.88
CA ALA A 154 16.55 7.07 13.92
C ALA A 154 15.15 7.37 13.36
N HIS A 155 14.91 6.99 12.10
CA HIS A 155 13.59 7.11 11.43
C HIS A 155 13.04 8.55 11.39
N VAL A 156 13.91 9.52 11.15
CA VAL A 156 13.49 10.92 10.97
C VAL A 156 12.76 11.06 9.65
N VAL A 157 11.58 11.69 9.70
CA VAL A 157 10.80 12.02 8.51
C VAL A 157 11.50 13.15 7.74
N ASP A 158 11.73 12.94 6.45
CA ASP A 158 12.20 13.99 5.54
C ASP A 158 10.99 14.85 5.13
N MET A 159 10.89 16.05 5.69
CA MET A 159 9.79 16.97 5.43
C MET A 159 9.68 17.38 3.96
N GLY A 160 10.79 17.35 3.19
CA GLY A 160 10.78 17.63 1.76
C GLY A 160 10.21 16.48 0.92
N ARG A 161 10.27 15.25 1.44
CA ARG A 161 9.74 14.05 0.79
C ARG A 161 8.35 13.66 1.29
N GLY A 162 7.94 14.16 2.47
CA GLY A 162 6.66 13.86 3.10
C GLY A 162 6.61 12.51 3.85
N TYR A 163 7.76 11.82 4.00
CA TYR A 163 7.87 10.54 4.74
C TYR A 163 9.30 10.25 5.18
#